data_0c883395e7cf6cab30b27114d73dcd0c
#
_entry.id   0c883395e7cf6cab30b27114d73dcd0c
#
_cell.length_a   1.000
_cell.length_b   1.000
_cell.length_c   1.000
_cell.angle_alpha   90.00
_cell.angle_beta   90.00
_cell.angle_gamma   90.00
#
_symmetry.space_group_name_H-M   'P 1'
#
loop_
_entity.id
_entity.type
_entity.pdbx_description
1 polymer ?
#
loop_
_entity_poly.entity_id
_entity_poly.type
_entity_poly.pdbx_seq_one_letter_code
_entity_poly.pdbx_strand_id
1 'polypeptide(L)'
;MTGTDRASRRPRPPPNVGVMTTPELRAEIREFLRTRRARISPEDSGLPAYGDRRRVAGLRREEVAMLAGISVDYYVRVERGGLAGASESVLDALARALQLDEAEREHLYALARQAGPGSSRTNRKAATTVRPVLQQILDAIGDAPAWIRNGRHDILAMNTLARALYEPVLAADPRRPANSTRFVYLEPEKARELFVDYDKIARDAAAMLRLEAGRNPHDKALIELVGELSTRSELFRQRWASQDVRYHRSGRKRLRHPVVGLLDLDFEALELPSEPGLQLNVYTAAAGTPTSDAL
;
A
#
# COMPACT_ATOMS: atom_id res chain seq x y z
N MET A 1 33.13 28.72 -33.94
CA MET A 1 31.85 28.03 -34.18
C MET A 1 31.96 26.68 -33.53
N THR A 2 31.53 26.58 -32.30
CA THR A 2 31.55 25.33 -31.53
C THR A 2 30.11 25.08 -31.06
N GLY A 3 29.45 24.20 -31.80
CA GLY A 3 28.09 23.73 -31.47
C GLY A 3 28.14 22.68 -30.37
N THR A 4 27.62 23.04 -29.21
CA THR A 4 27.42 22.09 -28.08
C THR A 4 26.12 21.31 -28.31
N ASP A 5 26.25 20.07 -28.75
CA ASP A 5 25.16 19.10 -28.87
C ASP A 5 24.67 18.70 -27.47
N ARG A 6 23.54 19.31 -27.06
CA ARG A 6 22.79 18.89 -25.88
C ARG A 6 21.91 17.73 -26.28
N ALA A 7 22.46 16.52 -26.16
CA ALA A 7 21.67 15.30 -26.24
C ALA A 7 20.53 15.33 -25.20
N SER A 8 19.33 15.59 -25.67
CA SER A 8 18.09 15.55 -24.88
C SER A 8 17.87 14.09 -24.40
N ARG A 9 18.17 13.84 -23.13
CA ARG A 9 17.77 12.59 -22.48
C ARG A 9 16.23 12.52 -22.48
N ARG A 10 15.69 11.72 -23.37
CA ARG A 10 14.26 11.35 -23.33
C ARG A 10 13.96 10.78 -21.96
N PRO A 11 12.86 11.19 -21.30
CA PRO A 11 12.44 10.61 -20.05
C PRO A 11 12.23 9.10 -20.23
N ARG A 12 12.76 8.31 -19.29
CA ARG A 12 12.59 6.87 -19.28
C ARG A 12 11.08 6.57 -19.23
N PRO A 13 10.55 5.72 -20.12
CA PRO A 13 9.13 5.40 -20.09
C PRO A 13 8.75 4.86 -18.71
N PRO A 14 7.55 5.16 -18.20
CA PRO A 14 7.06 4.63 -16.94
C PRO A 14 7.08 3.09 -17.01
N PRO A 15 7.30 2.40 -15.87
CA PRO A 15 7.26 0.95 -15.85
C PRO A 15 5.90 0.48 -16.39
N ASN A 16 5.96 -0.46 -17.31
CA ASN A 16 4.79 -1.02 -17.97
C ASN A 16 3.93 -1.74 -16.90
N VAL A 17 2.81 -1.13 -16.49
CA VAL A 17 1.91 -1.64 -15.46
C VAL A 17 0.89 -2.58 -16.11
N GLY A 18 1.39 -3.53 -16.89
CA GLY A 18 0.63 -4.68 -17.39
C GLY A 18 0.66 -5.84 -16.39
N VAL A 19 0.03 -6.95 -16.75
CA VAL A 19 0.25 -8.24 -16.06
C VAL A 19 1.75 -8.43 -15.91
N MET A 20 2.23 -8.48 -14.64
CA MET A 20 3.67 -8.57 -14.40
C MET A 20 4.25 -9.77 -15.13
N THR A 21 5.17 -9.51 -16.04
CA THR A 21 5.93 -10.55 -16.72
C THR A 21 6.89 -11.21 -15.71
N THR A 22 7.34 -12.40 -16.00
CA THR A 22 8.36 -13.06 -15.15
C THR A 22 9.57 -12.16 -14.83
N PRO A 23 10.12 -11.35 -15.76
CA PRO A 23 11.17 -10.40 -15.46
C PRO A 23 10.75 -9.28 -14.50
N GLU A 24 9.53 -8.74 -14.62
CA GLU A 24 8.99 -7.69 -13.77
C GLU A 24 8.75 -8.20 -12.34
N LEU A 25 8.16 -9.40 -12.20
CA LEU A 25 7.98 -10.05 -10.90
C LEU A 25 9.34 -10.31 -10.21
N ARG A 26 10.35 -10.78 -10.97
CA ARG A 26 11.70 -10.93 -10.43
C ARG A 26 12.32 -9.61 -9.96
N ALA A 27 12.05 -8.53 -10.67
CA ALA A 27 12.53 -7.20 -10.29
C ALA A 27 11.85 -6.73 -9.00
N GLU A 28 10.54 -6.96 -8.85
CA GLU A 28 9.79 -6.61 -7.65
C GLU A 28 10.26 -7.41 -6.43
N ILE A 29 10.40 -8.73 -6.55
CA ILE A 29 10.94 -9.59 -5.48
C ILE A 29 12.33 -9.10 -5.06
N ARG A 30 13.22 -8.83 -6.02
CA ARG A 30 14.56 -8.33 -5.74
C ARG A 30 14.53 -7.02 -4.96
N GLU A 31 13.72 -6.07 -5.42
CA GLU A 31 13.65 -4.74 -4.82
C GLU A 31 13.00 -4.78 -3.43
N PHE A 32 11.96 -5.57 -3.27
CA PHE A 32 11.32 -5.80 -1.97
C PHE A 32 12.34 -6.36 -0.95
N LEU A 33 12.99 -7.48 -1.25
CA LEU A 33 13.93 -8.11 -0.33
C LEU A 33 15.15 -7.23 -0.05
N ARG A 34 15.66 -6.54 -1.07
CA ARG A 34 16.79 -5.61 -0.93
C ARG A 34 16.46 -4.45 0.01
N THR A 35 15.29 -3.85 -0.14
CA THR A 35 14.85 -2.72 0.70
C THR A 35 14.64 -3.17 2.14
N ARG A 36 14.09 -4.37 2.38
CA ARG A 36 13.90 -4.92 3.73
C ARG A 36 15.23 -5.22 4.41
N ARG A 37 16.15 -5.87 3.71
CA ARG A 37 17.51 -6.13 4.20
C ARG A 37 18.28 -4.84 4.53
N ALA A 38 18.09 -3.80 3.74
CA ALA A 38 18.78 -2.51 3.94
C ALA A 38 18.31 -1.73 5.17
N ARG A 39 17.11 -2.02 5.72
CA ARG A 39 16.54 -1.32 6.88
C ARG A 39 17.06 -1.83 8.23
N ILE A 40 17.56 -3.05 8.29
CA ILE A 40 17.92 -3.71 9.54
C ILE A 40 19.40 -3.53 9.78
N SER A 41 19.78 -2.93 10.90
CA SER A 41 21.17 -2.92 11.32
C SER A 41 21.60 -4.28 11.89
N PRO A 42 22.88 -4.65 11.88
CA PRO A 42 23.33 -5.87 12.52
C PRO A 42 23.02 -5.91 14.01
N GLU A 43 23.14 -4.77 14.67
CA GLU A 43 22.86 -4.59 16.10
C GLU A 43 21.38 -4.95 16.39
N ASP A 44 20.43 -4.45 15.57
CA ASP A 44 19.01 -4.75 15.70
C ASP A 44 18.67 -6.23 15.46
N SER A 45 19.57 -6.97 14.78
CA SER A 45 19.40 -8.40 14.52
C SER A 45 20.12 -9.31 15.52
N GLY A 46 20.77 -8.73 16.55
CA GLY A 46 21.54 -9.46 17.56
C GLY A 46 22.89 -10.01 17.04
N LEU A 47 23.35 -9.53 15.89
CA LEU A 47 24.63 -9.90 15.34
C LEU A 47 25.72 -8.97 15.86
N PRO A 48 26.91 -9.50 16.22
CA PRO A 48 28.01 -8.64 16.59
C PRO A 48 28.42 -7.75 15.41
N ALA A 49 28.65 -6.47 15.70
CA ALA A 49 29.16 -5.53 14.71
C ALA A 49 30.62 -5.89 14.34
N TYR A 50 30.80 -6.76 13.35
CA TYR A 50 32.14 -7.09 12.85
C TYR A 50 32.65 -6.00 11.90
N GLY A 51 33.65 -5.24 12.37
CA GLY A 51 34.59 -4.46 11.56
C GLY A 51 34.20 -3.03 11.21
N ASP A 52 35.16 -2.13 11.38
CA ASP A 52 35.10 -0.67 11.14
C ASP A 52 34.86 -0.22 9.69
N ARG A 53 34.68 -1.15 8.72
CA ARG A 53 34.47 -0.84 7.29
C ARG A 53 33.30 -1.57 6.68
N ARG A 54 32.07 -1.27 7.16
CA ARG A 54 30.86 -1.74 6.46
C ARG A 54 30.63 -0.90 5.21
N ARG A 55 30.51 -1.58 4.05
CA ARG A 55 30.14 -0.92 2.78
C ARG A 55 28.61 -0.76 2.61
N VAL A 56 27.83 -1.38 3.48
CA VAL A 56 26.36 -1.35 3.48
C VAL A 56 25.85 -1.02 4.87
N ALA A 57 24.86 -0.13 4.96
CA ALA A 57 24.28 0.27 6.23
C ALA A 57 23.43 -0.84 6.87
N GLY A 58 22.78 -1.68 6.05
CA GLY A 58 21.95 -2.78 6.50
C GLY A 58 22.66 -4.12 6.57
N LEU A 59 21.88 -5.19 6.75
CA LEU A 59 22.40 -6.56 6.77
C LEU A 59 23.11 -6.93 5.46
N ARG A 60 24.18 -7.73 5.55
CA ARG A 60 24.79 -8.40 4.41
C ARG A 60 23.96 -9.64 4.03
N ARG A 61 24.15 -10.15 2.80
CA ARG A 61 23.45 -11.37 2.33
C ARG A 61 23.78 -12.58 3.18
N GLU A 62 25.04 -12.69 3.59
CA GLU A 62 25.52 -13.77 4.46
C GLU A 62 24.83 -13.71 5.85
N GLU A 63 24.62 -12.51 6.35
CA GLU A 63 23.96 -12.30 7.65
C GLU A 63 22.48 -12.71 7.60
N VAL A 64 21.76 -12.33 6.53
CA VAL A 64 20.36 -12.77 6.33
C VAL A 64 20.30 -14.29 6.14
N ALA A 65 21.18 -14.88 5.36
CA ALA A 65 21.23 -16.31 5.14
C ALA A 65 21.45 -17.07 6.46
N MET A 66 22.37 -16.59 7.30
CA MET A 66 22.64 -17.14 8.62
C MET A 66 21.41 -17.03 9.55
N LEU A 67 20.79 -15.85 9.63
CA LEU A 67 19.58 -15.62 10.45
C LEU A 67 18.39 -16.47 10.00
N ALA A 68 18.26 -16.71 8.68
CA ALA A 68 17.21 -17.52 8.11
C ALA A 68 17.53 -19.04 8.14
N GLY A 69 18.73 -19.45 8.51
CA GLY A 69 19.15 -20.85 8.50
C GLY A 69 19.18 -21.46 7.10
N ILE A 70 19.54 -20.69 6.08
CA ILE A 70 19.65 -21.13 4.67
C ILE A 70 21.07 -20.85 4.13
N SER A 71 21.41 -21.48 3.00
CA SER A 71 22.70 -21.19 2.38
C SER A 71 22.75 -19.78 1.77
N VAL A 72 23.93 -19.18 1.72
CA VAL A 72 24.14 -17.85 1.10
C VAL A 72 23.73 -17.88 -0.38
N ASP A 73 24.07 -18.93 -1.10
CA ASP A 73 23.73 -19.09 -2.52
C ASP A 73 22.21 -19.18 -2.73
N TYR A 74 21.53 -19.86 -1.81
CA TYR A 74 20.05 -19.92 -1.84
C TYR A 74 19.45 -18.53 -1.62
N TYR A 75 19.92 -17.77 -0.61
CA TYR A 75 19.44 -16.41 -0.37
C TYR A 75 19.73 -15.48 -1.56
N VAL A 76 20.92 -15.55 -2.15
CA VAL A 76 21.27 -14.76 -3.35
C VAL A 76 20.34 -15.09 -4.52
N ARG A 77 19.99 -16.36 -4.72
CA ARG A 77 19.00 -16.76 -5.74
C ARG A 77 17.62 -16.17 -5.45
N VAL A 78 17.16 -16.26 -4.21
CA VAL A 78 15.87 -15.70 -3.77
C VAL A 78 15.85 -14.19 -3.94
N GLU A 79 16.87 -13.47 -3.46
CA GLU A 79 16.96 -12.01 -3.59
C GLU A 79 17.03 -11.56 -5.07
N ARG A 80 17.51 -12.42 -5.99
CA ARG A 80 17.49 -12.16 -7.44
C ARG A 80 16.13 -12.45 -8.11
N GLY A 81 15.11 -12.79 -7.32
CA GLY A 81 13.76 -13.07 -7.80
C GLY A 81 13.40 -14.54 -7.95
N GLY A 82 14.23 -15.45 -7.44
CA GLY A 82 14.02 -16.90 -7.50
C GLY A 82 13.18 -17.43 -6.32
N LEU A 83 11.98 -16.89 -6.09
CA LEU A 83 11.05 -17.37 -5.06
C LEU A 83 10.23 -18.59 -5.46
N ALA A 84 10.25 -18.97 -6.74
CA ALA A 84 9.52 -20.14 -7.23
C ALA A 84 9.95 -21.41 -6.47
N GLY A 85 8.98 -22.12 -5.88
CA GLY A 85 9.24 -23.36 -5.13
C GLY A 85 9.85 -23.17 -3.75
N ALA A 86 9.93 -21.94 -3.22
CA ALA A 86 10.26 -21.72 -1.82
C ALA A 86 9.17 -22.32 -0.92
N SER A 87 9.57 -23.14 0.05
CA SER A 87 8.64 -23.71 1.03
C SER A 87 8.14 -22.64 2.02
N GLU A 88 6.98 -22.88 2.63
CA GLU A 88 6.46 -21.97 3.67
C GLU A 88 7.45 -21.79 4.82
N SER A 89 8.17 -22.85 5.21
CA SER A 89 9.18 -22.77 6.24
C SER A 89 10.34 -21.85 5.90
N VAL A 90 10.74 -21.80 4.62
CA VAL A 90 11.76 -20.86 4.14
C VAL A 90 11.21 -19.43 4.11
N LEU A 91 9.97 -19.23 3.66
CA LEU A 91 9.32 -17.90 3.68
C LEU A 91 9.19 -17.37 5.11
N ASP A 92 8.81 -18.22 6.06
CA ASP A 92 8.75 -17.88 7.48
C ASP A 92 10.12 -17.53 8.07
N ALA A 93 11.15 -18.29 7.69
CA ALA A 93 12.52 -18.02 8.14
C ALA A 93 13.03 -16.68 7.58
N LEU A 94 12.76 -16.38 6.31
CA LEU A 94 13.08 -15.11 5.70
C LEU A 94 12.29 -13.95 6.35
N ALA A 95 11.01 -14.15 6.64
CA ALA A 95 10.19 -13.13 7.30
C ALA A 95 10.74 -12.78 8.69
N ARG A 96 11.15 -13.78 9.47
CA ARG A 96 11.81 -13.55 10.77
C ARG A 96 13.16 -12.87 10.62
N ALA A 97 14.03 -13.36 9.72
CA ALA A 97 15.37 -12.82 9.51
C ALA A 97 15.33 -11.36 9.02
N LEU A 98 14.33 -10.99 8.25
CA LEU A 98 14.12 -9.64 7.74
C LEU A 98 13.17 -8.81 8.61
N GLN A 99 12.77 -9.32 9.79
CA GLN A 99 11.87 -8.65 10.74
C GLN A 99 10.63 -8.05 10.06
N LEU A 100 10.03 -8.83 9.13
CA LEU A 100 8.87 -8.38 8.38
C LEU A 100 7.65 -8.28 9.30
N ASP A 101 6.93 -7.16 9.18
CA ASP A 101 5.61 -7.03 9.79
C ASP A 101 4.58 -7.93 9.07
N GLU A 102 3.35 -7.95 9.58
CA GLU A 102 2.29 -8.80 9.05
C GLU A 102 1.98 -8.51 7.57
N ALA A 103 1.93 -7.22 7.18
CA ALA A 103 1.66 -6.81 5.80
C ALA A 103 2.80 -7.20 4.87
N GLU A 104 4.03 -7.00 5.30
CA GLU A 104 5.24 -7.36 4.56
C GLU A 104 5.38 -8.88 4.41
N ARG A 105 5.05 -9.64 5.46
CA ARG A 105 5.01 -11.11 5.42
C ARG A 105 3.98 -11.59 4.41
N GLU A 106 2.76 -11.07 4.46
CA GLU A 106 1.73 -11.42 3.47
C GLU A 106 2.17 -11.09 2.05
N HIS A 107 2.79 -9.93 1.85
CA HIS A 107 3.31 -9.54 0.53
C HIS A 107 4.39 -10.50 0.04
N LEU A 108 5.33 -10.93 0.90
CA LEU A 108 6.33 -11.96 0.56
C LEU A 108 5.67 -13.26 0.09
N TYR A 109 4.64 -13.73 0.80
CA TYR A 109 3.89 -14.92 0.43
C TYR A 109 3.12 -14.73 -0.89
N ALA A 110 2.56 -13.55 -1.13
CA ALA A 110 1.88 -13.23 -2.38
C ALA A 110 2.86 -13.27 -3.57
N LEU A 111 4.04 -12.70 -3.43
CA LEU A 111 5.11 -12.76 -4.44
C LEU A 111 5.57 -14.20 -4.70
N ALA A 112 5.71 -15.01 -3.66
CA ALA A 112 6.09 -16.42 -3.78
C ALA A 112 5.03 -17.24 -4.52
N ARG A 113 3.75 -17.04 -4.21
CA ARG A 113 2.64 -17.67 -4.94
C ARG A 113 2.62 -17.29 -6.43
N GLN A 114 2.86 -16.01 -6.75
CA GLN A 114 2.93 -15.54 -8.13
C GLN A 114 4.12 -16.15 -8.89
N ALA A 115 5.25 -16.39 -8.22
CA ALA A 115 6.44 -16.98 -8.80
C ALA A 115 6.31 -18.49 -9.01
N GLY A 116 5.37 -19.17 -8.32
CA GLY A 116 5.20 -20.62 -8.37
C GLY A 116 4.59 -21.14 -9.67
N PRO A 117 4.85 -22.41 -10.04
CA PRO A 117 4.17 -23.06 -11.15
C PRO A 117 2.69 -23.26 -10.77
N GLY A 118 1.78 -22.79 -11.62
CA GLY A 118 0.34 -22.96 -11.41
C GLY A 118 -0.30 -21.86 -10.55
N SER A 119 0.25 -20.65 -10.54
CA SER A 119 -0.49 -19.49 -10.02
C SER A 119 -1.79 -19.38 -10.81
N SER A 120 -2.80 -20.09 -10.33
CA SER A 120 -4.15 -20.09 -10.88
C SER A 120 -4.58 -18.63 -10.94
N ARG A 121 -4.91 -18.17 -12.14
CA ARG A 121 -5.54 -16.88 -12.42
C ARG A 121 -6.91 -16.82 -11.75
N THR A 122 -6.97 -16.87 -10.45
CA THR A 122 -8.17 -16.43 -9.74
C THR A 122 -8.20 -14.92 -9.91
N ASN A 123 -8.70 -14.52 -11.08
CA ASN A 123 -9.02 -13.13 -11.39
C ASN A 123 -10.20 -12.75 -10.49
N ARG A 124 -9.91 -12.50 -9.21
CA ARG A 124 -10.90 -11.99 -8.27
C ARG A 124 -11.19 -10.56 -8.72
N LYS A 125 -12.27 -10.38 -9.48
CA LYS A 125 -12.75 -9.03 -9.81
C LYS A 125 -12.97 -8.32 -8.49
N ALA A 126 -12.25 -7.21 -8.27
CA ALA A 126 -12.57 -6.37 -7.13
C ALA A 126 -14.03 -5.93 -7.25
N ALA A 127 -14.76 -6.02 -6.15
CA ALA A 127 -16.16 -5.60 -6.13
C ALA A 127 -16.25 -4.13 -6.55
N THR A 128 -17.21 -3.83 -7.42
CA THR A 128 -17.51 -2.48 -7.90
C THR A 128 -18.85 -1.98 -7.39
N THR A 129 -19.63 -2.84 -6.76
CA THR A 129 -20.94 -2.55 -6.20
C THR A 129 -21.05 -3.17 -4.81
N VAL A 130 -21.95 -2.64 -4.02
CA VAL A 130 -22.23 -3.09 -2.65
C VAL A 130 -23.64 -3.70 -2.62
N ARG A 131 -23.80 -4.83 -1.92
CA ARG A 131 -25.13 -5.41 -1.73
C ARG A 131 -26.05 -4.47 -0.95
N PRO A 132 -27.37 -4.44 -1.26
CA PRO A 132 -28.31 -3.53 -0.59
C PRO A 132 -28.30 -3.62 0.94
N VAL A 133 -28.12 -4.82 1.50
CA VAL A 133 -28.05 -5.02 2.96
C VAL A 133 -26.87 -4.27 3.60
N LEU A 134 -25.75 -4.13 2.89
CA LEU A 134 -24.60 -3.37 3.42
C LEU A 134 -24.87 -1.87 3.42
N GLN A 135 -25.64 -1.34 2.45
CA GLN A 135 -26.13 0.04 2.51
C GLN A 135 -27.09 0.25 3.68
N GLN A 136 -28.01 -0.70 3.93
CA GLN A 136 -28.90 -0.65 5.09
C GLN A 136 -28.12 -0.64 6.42
N ILE A 137 -27.03 -1.42 6.52
CA ILE A 137 -26.14 -1.40 7.69
C ILE A 137 -25.49 -0.03 7.83
N LEU A 138 -24.96 0.55 6.74
CA LEU A 138 -24.39 1.90 6.76
C LEU A 138 -25.39 2.95 7.23
N ASP A 139 -26.62 2.88 6.71
CA ASP A 139 -27.69 3.83 7.05
C ASP A 139 -28.15 3.68 8.51
N ALA A 140 -28.02 2.48 9.08
CA ALA A 140 -28.30 2.22 10.50
C ALA A 140 -27.18 2.73 11.44
N ILE A 141 -25.99 3.05 10.93
CA ILE A 141 -24.92 3.71 11.70
C ILE A 141 -25.20 5.22 11.69
N GLY A 142 -26.02 5.70 12.66
CA GLY A 142 -26.50 7.09 12.71
C GLY A 142 -25.46 8.10 13.16
N ASP A 143 -24.64 7.75 14.15
CA ASP A 143 -23.80 8.70 14.90
C ASP A 143 -22.30 8.61 14.56
N ALA A 144 -21.94 7.90 13.48
CA ALA A 144 -20.56 7.75 13.07
C ALA A 144 -20.43 7.78 11.54
N PRO A 145 -19.46 8.53 10.98
CA PRO A 145 -19.14 8.44 9.56
C PRO A 145 -18.68 7.03 9.19
N ALA A 146 -19.40 6.39 8.25
CA ALA A 146 -19.10 5.03 7.83
C ALA A 146 -19.21 4.89 6.30
N TRP A 147 -18.25 4.15 5.71
CA TRP A 147 -18.25 3.88 4.27
C TRP A 147 -17.58 2.56 3.94
N ILE A 148 -17.93 2.02 2.77
CA ILE A 148 -17.34 0.80 2.21
C ILE A 148 -16.47 1.17 1.02
N ARG A 149 -15.26 0.63 1.00
CA ARG A 149 -14.31 0.73 -0.11
C ARG A 149 -13.81 -0.65 -0.55
N ASN A 150 -13.28 -0.71 -1.76
CA ASN A 150 -12.50 -1.87 -2.22
C ASN A 150 -10.99 -1.67 -2.02
N GLY A 151 -10.20 -2.68 -2.40
CA GLY A 151 -8.74 -2.63 -2.27
C GLY A 151 -8.05 -1.57 -3.15
N ARG A 152 -8.72 -1.09 -4.21
CA ARG A 152 -8.24 0.03 -5.04
C ARG A 152 -8.52 1.40 -4.44
N HIS A 153 -9.17 1.44 -3.28
CA HIS A 153 -9.63 2.64 -2.59
C HIS A 153 -10.79 3.38 -3.30
N ASP A 154 -11.54 2.67 -4.13
CA ASP A 154 -12.80 3.18 -4.66
C ASP A 154 -13.84 3.20 -3.53
N ILE A 155 -14.49 4.34 -3.32
CA ILE A 155 -15.55 4.52 -2.32
C ILE A 155 -16.86 4.06 -2.94
N LEU A 156 -17.37 2.91 -2.49
CA LEU A 156 -18.51 2.24 -3.12
C LEU A 156 -19.85 2.58 -2.47
N ALA A 157 -19.86 2.80 -1.16
CA ALA A 157 -21.05 3.13 -0.39
C ALA A 157 -20.69 3.97 0.84
N MET A 158 -21.59 4.83 1.28
CA MET A 158 -21.39 5.75 2.41
C MET A 158 -22.71 6.02 3.11
N ASN A 159 -22.68 6.24 4.44
CA ASN A 159 -23.80 6.86 5.13
C ASN A 159 -23.77 8.40 4.97
N THR A 160 -24.78 9.06 5.50
CA THR A 160 -24.93 10.53 5.38
C THR A 160 -23.75 11.29 6.00
N LEU A 161 -23.31 10.92 7.20
CA LEU A 161 -22.17 11.57 7.86
C LEU A 161 -20.87 11.39 7.10
N ALA A 162 -20.60 10.19 6.56
CA ALA A 162 -19.41 9.97 5.75
C ALA A 162 -19.44 10.77 4.44
N ARG A 163 -20.62 10.96 3.82
CA ARG A 163 -20.78 11.83 2.64
C ARG A 163 -20.45 13.28 2.97
N ALA A 164 -20.95 13.79 4.09
CA ALA A 164 -20.63 15.12 4.57
C ALA A 164 -19.12 15.26 4.83
N LEU A 165 -18.53 14.34 5.60
CA LEU A 165 -17.12 14.36 5.99
C LEU A 165 -16.18 14.31 4.76
N TYR A 166 -16.51 13.53 3.75
CA TYR A 166 -15.70 13.31 2.53
C TYR A 166 -16.20 14.12 1.32
N GLU A 167 -17.07 15.13 1.54
CA GLU A 167 -17.54 16.01 0.49
C GLU A 167 -16.39 16.56 -0.38
N PRO A 168 -15.27 17.08 0.20
CA PRO A 168 -14.14 17.57 -0.60
C PRO A 168 -13.51 16.51 -1.51
N VAL A 169 -13.49 15.24 -1.07
CA VAL A 169 -13.00 14.12 -1.86
C VAL A 169 -13.96 13.79 -3.00
N LEU A 170 -15.28 13.81 -2.71
CA LEU A 170 -16.32 13.51 -3.68
C LEU A 170 -16.47 14.60 -4.75
N ALA A 171 -16.29 15.85 -4.37
CA ALA A 171 -16.36 17.01 -5.27
C ALA A 171 -15.12 17.10 -6.20
N ALA A 172 -13.96 16.65 -5.74
CA ALA A 172 -12.71 16.76 -6.51
C ALA A 172 -12.64 15.81 -7.71
N ASP A 173 -13.32 14.65 -7.67
CA ASP A 173 -13.33 13.68 -8.77
C ASP A 173 -14.77 13.43 -9.25
N PRO A 174 -15.16 13.88 -10.46
CA PRO A 174 -16.50 13.64 -11.00
C PRO A 174 -16.74 12.17 -11.37
N ARG A 175 -15.68 11.38 -11.50
CA ARG A 175 -15.79 9.94 -11.80
C ARG A 175 -16.48 9.19 -10.65
N ARG A 176 -17.18 8.13 -10.98
CA ARG A 176 -17.81 7.26 -9.98
C ARG A 176 -17.42 5.82 -10.25
N PRO A 177 -17.06 5.07 -9.20
CA PRO A 177 -16.92 5.51 -7.81
C PRO A 177 -15.76 6.50 -7.63
N ALA A 178 -15.88 7.43 -6.67
CA ALA A 178 -14.78 8.32 -6.30
C ALA A 178 -13.64 7.49 -5.68
N ASN A 179 -12.39 7.93 -5.92
CA ASN A 179 -11.22 7.20 -5.45
C ASN A 179 -10.38 8.08 -4.51
N SER A 180 -10.24 7.66 -3.25
CA SER A 180 -9.55 8.46 -2.23
C SER A 180 -8.06 8.63 -2.52
N THR A 181 -7.42 7.68 -3.20
CA THR A 181 -5.99 7.80 -3.56
C THR A 181 -5.77 8.75 -4.73
N ARG A 182 -6.69 8.79 -5.70
CA ARG A 182 -6.66 9.85 -6.72
C ARG A 182 -6.73 11.24 -6.08
N PHE A 183 -7.63 11.44 -5.14
CA PHE A 183 -7.72 12.70 -4.41
C PHE A 183 -6.39 13.07 -3.74
N VAL A 184 -5.79 12.15 -3.02
CA VAL A 184 -4.52 12.37 -2.30
C VAL A 184 -3.39 12.76 -3.24
N TYR A 185 -3.29 12.15 -4.42
CA TYR A 185 -2.13 12.31 -5.29
C TYR A 185 -2.33 13.23 -6.50
N LEU A 186 -3.57 13.41 -6.95
CA LEU A 186 -3.87 14.24 -8.12
C LEU A 186 -4.46 15.61 -7.75
N GLU A 187 -4.92 15.77 -6.50
CA GLU A 187 -5.39 17.03 -5.93
C GLU A 187 -4.62 17.35 -4.63
N PRO A 188 -3.26 17.41 -4.68
CA PRO A 188 -2.44 17.44 -3.48
C PRO A 188 -2.67 18.69 -2.61
N GLU A 189 -3.06 19.83 -3.19
CA GLU A 189 -3.36 21.05 -2.44
C GLU A 189 -4.62 20.88 -1.61
N LYS A 190 -5.72 20.45 -2.22
CA LYS A 190 -6.98 20.16 -1.51
C LYS A 190 -6.81 19.03 -0.47
N ALA A 191 -5.98 18.05 -0.80
CA ALA A 191 -5.69 16.96 0.13
C ALA A 191 -4.89 17.44 1.36
N ARG A 192 -3.97 18.41 1.22
CA ARG A 192 -3.27 19.04 2.35
C ARG A 192 -4.18 19.94 3.18
N GLU A 193 -5.14 20.59 2.54
CA GLU A 193 -6.16 21.37 3.25
C GLU A 193 -7.02 20.45 4.12
N LEU A 194 -7.47 19.30 3.59
CA LEU A 194 -8.32 18.37 4.33
C LEU A 194 -7.54 17.52 5.35
N PHE A 195 -6.40 16.94 4.96
CA PHE A 195 -5.64 16.00 5.81
C PHE A 195 -4.50 16.70 6.52
N VAL A 196 -4.60 16.87 7.84
CA VAL A 196 -3.54 17.49 8.65
C VAL A 196 -2.23 16.70 8.53
N ASP A 197 -2.31 15.37 8.50
CA ASP A 197 -1.16 14.47 8.38
C ASP A 197 -0.99 13.98 6.93
N TYR A 198 -1.04 14.88 5.95
CA TYR A 198 -1.03 14.54 4.52
C TYR A 198 0.09 13.58 4.10
N ASP A 199 1.34 13.81 4.54
CA ASP A 199 2.48 12.98 4.17
C ASP A 199 2.35 11.54 4.66
N LYS A 200 1.76 11.35 5.85
CA LYS A 200 1.43 10.02 6.38
C LYS A 200 0.32 9.37 5.54
N ILE A 201 -0.75 10.10 5.25
CA ILE A 201 -1.87 9.60 4.43
C ILE A 201 -1.40 9.20 3.03
N ALA A 202 -0.57 10.02 2.39
CA ALA A 202 -0.02 9.70 1.08
C ALA A 202 0.85 8.43 1.12
N ARG A 203 1.75 8.32 2.09
CA ARG A 203 2.60 7.14 2.27
C ARG A 203 1.77 5.88 2.49
N ASP A 204 0.79 5.94 3.42
CA ASP A 204 -0.06 4.80 3.74
C ASP A 204 -0.92 4.39 2.52
N ALA A 205 -1.44 5.34 1.74
CA ALA A 205 -2.23 5.05 0.53
C ALA A 205 -1.41 4.29 -0.54
N ALA A 206 -0.17 4.70 -0.80
CA ALA A 206 0.69 3.98 -1.74
C ALA A 206 1.05 2.57 -1.25
N ALA A 207 1.35 2.43 0.05
CA ALA A 207 1.71 1.16 0.67
C ALA A 207 0.53 0.17 0.66
N MET A 208 -0.70 0.64 0.90
CA MET A 208 -1.91 -0.18 0.79
C MET A 208 -2.19 -0.64 -0.65
N LEU A 209 -2.05 0.27 -1.64
CA LEU A 209 -2.21 -0.11 -3.04
C LEU A 209 -1.16 -1.14 -3.48
N ARG A 210 0.05 -1.07 -2.95
CA ARG A 210 1.08 -2.08 -3.24
C ARG A 210 0.73 -3.44 -2.65
N LEU A 211 0.24 -3.48 -1.42
CA LEU A 211 -0.25 -4.72 -0.82
C LEU A 211 -1.37 -5.33 -1.67
N GLU A 212 -2.31 -4.51 -2.14
CA GLU A 212 -3.40 -4.95 -3.01
C GLU A 212 -2.88 -5.45 -4.38
N ALA A 213 -1.88 -4.78 -4.97
CA ALA A 213 -1.26 -5.22 -6.21
C ALA A 213 -0.58 -6.60 -6.06
N GLY A 214 0.03 -6.85 -4.90
CA GLY A 214 0.56 -8.17 -4.56
C GLY A 214 -0.54 -9.24 -4.43
N ARG A 215 -1.70 -8.90 -3.88
CA ARG A 215 -2.85 -9.81 -3.74
C ARG A 215 -3.55 -10.08 -5.08
N ASN A 216 -3.71 -9.05 -5.90
CA ASN A 216 -4.49 -9.05 -7.14
C ASN A 216 -3.70 -8.52 -8.35
N PRO A 217 -2.61 -9.20 -8.77
CA PRO A 217 -1.68 -8.72 -9.80
C PRO A 217 -2.30 -8.62 -11.20
N HIS A 218 -3.48 -9.20 -11.41
CA HIS A 218 -4.21 -9.20 -12.68
C HIS A 218 -5.43 -8.26 -12.68
N ASP A 219 -5.62 -7.45 -11.63
CA ASP A 219 -6.69 -6.46 -11.61
C ASP A 219 -6.34 -5.29 -12.54
N LYS A 220 -6.96 -5.30 -13.73
CA LYS A 220 -6.70 -4.28 -14.75
C LYS A 220 -6.98 -2.86 -14.27
N ALA A 221 -8.04 -2.65 -13.49
CA ALA A 221 -8.39 -1.33 -12.99
C ALA A 221 -7.39 -0.83 -11.93
N LEU A 222 -6.80 -1.73 -11.13
CA LEU A 222 -5.70 -1.39 -10.23
C LEU A 222 -4.44 -1.03 -11.03
N ILE A 223 -4.12 -1.80 -12.06
CA ILE A 223 -3.00 -1.54 -12.96
C ILE A 223 -3.14 -0.16 -13.62
N GLU A 224 -4.32 0.15 -14.15
CA GLU A 224 -4.63 1.45 -14.75
C GLU A 224 -4.51 2.58 -13.74
N LEU A 225 -5.02 2.40 -12.51
CA LEU A 225 -4.90 3.38 -11.42
C LEU A 225 -3.43 3.65 -11.06
N VAL A 226 -2.63 2.60 -10.86
CA VAL A 226 -1.20 2.75 -10.54
C VAL A 226 -0.46 3.43 -11.70
N GLY A 227 -0.79 3.09 -12.96
CA GLY A 227 -0.25 3.74 -14.15
C GLY A 227 -0.61 5.23 -14.22
N GLU A 228 -1.87 5.59 -13.99
CA GLU A 228 -2.33 6.98 -13.94
C GLU A 228 -1.57 7.77 -12.86
N LEU A 229 -1.53 7.26 -11.63
CA LEU A 229 -0.88 7.91 -10.50
C LEU A 229 0.64 8.05 -10.74
N SER A 230 1.28 7.02 -11.28
CA SER A 230 2.72 7.06 -11.61
C SER A 230 3.05 8.05 -12.70
N THR A 231 2.15 8.27 -13.65
CA THR A 231 2.33 9.23 -14.74
C THR A 231 2.13 10.68 -14.27
N ARG A 232 1.13 10.90 -13.40
CA ARG A 232 0.66 12.25 -13.07
C ARG A 232 1.21 12.79 -11.74
N SER A 233 1.78 11.93 -10.86
CA SER A 233 2.27 12.32 -9.55
C SER A 233 3.71 11.85 -9.29
N GLU A 234 4.64 12.79 -9.19
CA GLU A 234 6.03 12.51 -8.80
C GLU A 234 6.08 11.92 -7.38
N LEU A 235 5.29 12.48 -6.45
CA LEU A 235 5.22 11.98 -5.08
C LEU A 235 4.77 10.53 -5.04
N PHE A 236 3.77 10.15 -5.88
CA PHE A 236 3.36 8.75 -5.97
C PHE A 236 4.50 7.86 -6.47
N ARG A 237 5.22 8.25 -7.53
CA ARG A 237 6.37 7.48 -8.04
C ARG A 237 7.41 7.20 -6.95
N GLN A 238 7.75 8.24 -6.17
CA GLN A 238 8.71 8.11 -5.07
C GLN A 238 8.21 7.15 -3.98
N ARG A 239 6.95 7.30 -3.55
CA ARG A 239 6.33 6.41 -2.54
C ARG A 239 6.15 4.99 -3.07
N TRP A 240 5.79 4.84 -4.34
CA TRP A 240 5.71 3.52 -4.97
C TRP A 240 7.07 2.83 -5.07
N ALA A 241 8.13 3.55 -5.36
CA ALA A 241 9.49 3.02 -5.43
C ALA A 241 10.06 2.59 -4.07
N SER A 242 9.53 3.06 -2.94
CA SER A 242 10.00 2.67 -1.60
C SER A 242 9.68 1.22 -1.23
N GLN A 243 8.82 0.55 -2.00
CA GLN A 243 8.38 -0.84 -1.77
C GLN A 243 7.68 -1.05 -0.42
N ASP A 244 7.17 0.01 0.20
CA ASP A 244 6.43 -0.12 1.45
C ASP A 244 5.09 -0.79 1.20
N VAL A 245 4.70 -1.66 2.13
CA VAL A 245 3.39 -2.30 2.20
C VAL A 245 2.82 -2.10 3.60
N ARG A 246 1.52 -1.89 3.71
CA ARG A 246 0.88 -1.60 4.99
C ARG A 246 -0.58 -2.02 5.00
N TYR A 247 -1.03 -2.50 6.14
CA TYR A 247 -2.45 -2.57 6.46
C TYR A 247 -2.97 -1.22 6.96
N HIS A 248 -4.22 -0.97 6.68
CA HIS A 248 -4.97 0.15 7.24
C HIS A 248 -6.15 -0.43 8.02
N ARG A 249 -5.89 -0.87 9.24
CA ARG A 249 -6.87 -1.53 10.09
C ARG A 249 -7.48 -0.58 11.09
N SER A 250 -6.65 0.17 11.79
CA SER A 250 -7.09 1.11 12.83
C SER A 250 -6.10 2.25 12.98
N GLY A 251 -6.48 3.27 13.70
CA GLY A 251 -5.62 4.40 14.03
C GLY A 251 -6.37 5.71 14.20
N ARG A 252 -5.62 6.78 14.16
CA ARG A 252 -6.13 8.14 14.31
C ARG A 252 -5.93 8.93 13.02
N LYS A 253 -6.92 9.75 12.66
CA LYS A 253 -6.89 10.61 11.47
C LYS A 253 -7.38 12.00 11.84
N ARG A 254 -6.57 13.01 11.58
CA ARG A 254 -6.91 14.40 11.78
C ARG A 254 -7.32 15.04 10.46
N LEU A 255 -8.53 15.61 10.45
CA LEU A 255 -9.10 16.27 9.28
C LEU A 255 -9.34 17.76 9.62
N ARG A 256 -9.10 18.62 8.63
CA ARG A 256 -9.57 20.02 8.68
C ARG A 256 -10.73 20.16 7.71
N HIS A 257 -11.94 19.96 8.25
CA HIS A 257 -13.15 20.03 7.45
C HIS A 257 -13.54 21.49 7.19
N PRO A 258 -13.92 21.86 5.95
CA PRO A 258 -14.19 23.26 5.62
C PRO A 258 -15.35 23.89 6.39
N VAL A 259 -16.31 23.10 6.88
CA VAL A 259 -17.47 23.58 7.60
C VAL A 259 -17.30 23.50 9.12
N VAL A 260 -16.85 22.36 9.65
CA VAL A 260 -16.80 22.09 11.10
C VAL A 260 -15.39 22.21 11.70
N GLY A 261 -14.38 22.53 10.90
CA GLY A 261 -13.03 22.79 11.39
C GLY A 261 -12.22 21.52 11.65
N LEU A 262 -11.42 21.52 12.70
CA LEU A 262 -10.51 20.43 13.02
C LEU A 262 -11.25 19.28 13.70
N LEU A 263 -11.13 18.11 13.10
CA LEU A 263 -11.65 16.85 13.63
C LEU A 263 -10.49 15.89 13.92
N ASP A 264 -10.50 15.30 15.10
CA ASP A 264 -9.55 14.28 15.54
C ASP A 264 -10.30 12.96 15.74
N LEU A 265 -10.22 12.07 14.76
CA LEU A 265 -11.06 10.89 14.63
C LEU A 265 -10.24 9.62 14.82
N ASP A 266 -10.72 8.73 15.65
CA ASP A 266 -10.27 7.34 15.63
C ASP A 266 -11.02 6.58 14.51
N PHE A 267 -10.36 5.60 13.89
CA PHE A 267 -10.99 4.80 12.86
C PHE A 267 -10.69 3.32 13.02
N GLU A 268 -11.64 2.52 12.57
CA GLU A 268 -11.51 1.08 12.42
C GLU A 268 -11.90 0.68 10.98
N ALA A 269 -11.11 -0.21 10.37
CA ALA A 269 -11.35 -0.77 9.05
C ALA A 269 -11.61 -2.28 9.18
N LEU A 270 -12.86 -2.66 9.04
CA LEU A 270 -13.35 -4.01 9.19
C LEU A 270 -13.42 -4.72 7.83
N GLU A 271 -12.75 -5.85 7.69
CA GLU A 271 -12.89 -6.69 6.50
C GLU A 271 -14.29 -7.31 6.49
N LEU A 272 -14.88 -7.44 5.29
CA LEU A 272 -16.20 -8.07 5.12
C LEU A 272 -16.01 -9.50 4.59
N PRO A 273 -16.08 -10.54 5.46
CA PRO A 273 -15.81 -11.93 5.03
C PRO A 273 -16.74 -12.42 3.92
N SER A 274 -17.99 -11.93 3.90
CA SER A 274 -18.98 -12.27 2.87
C SER A 274 -18.76 -11.56 1.53
N GLU A 275 -17.90 -10.53 1.51
CA GLU A 275 -17.51 -9.73 0.34
C GLU A 275 -15.99 -9.52 0.34
N PRO A 276 -15.21 -10.56 0.07
CA PRO A 276 -13.76 -10.48 0.15
C PRO A 276 -13.19 -9.39 -0.75
N GLY A 277 -12.35 -8.52 -0.18
CA GLY A 277 -11.79 -7.35 -0.84
C GLY A 277 -12.57 -6.06 -0.59
N LEU A 278 -13.70 -6.11 0.14
CA LEU A 278 -14.37 -4.93 0.68
C LEU A 278 -13.99 -4.71 2.14
N GLN A 279 -13.89 -3.43 2.52
CA GLN A 279 -13.69 -2.98 3.89
C GLN A 279 -14.75 -1.96 4.26
N LEU A 280 -15.36 -2.14 5.43
CA LEU A 280 -16.17 -1.15 6.11
C LEU A 280 -15.24 -0.30 6.99
N ASN A 281 -15.19 0.99 6.74
CA ASN A 281 -14.43 1.95 7.53
C ASN A 281 -15.42 2.75 8.39
N VAL A 282 -15.18 2.84 9.68
CA VAL A 282 -15.99 3.60 10.62
C VAL A 282 -15.09 4.58 11.36
N TYR A 283 -15.51 5.82 11.48
CA TYR A 283 -14.84 6.84 12.28
C TYR A 283 -15.63 7.14 13.55
N THR A 284 -14.91 7.36 14.63
CA THR A 284 -15.48 7.72 15.91
C THR A 284 -14.73 8.88 16.55
N ALA A 285 -15.41 9.59 17.43
CA ALA A 285 -14.79 10.58 18.32
C ALA A 285 -15.11 10.23 19.76
N ALA A 286 -14.17 10.48 20.66
CA ALA A 286 -14.41 10.29 22.09
C ALA A 286 -15.53 11.23 22.57
N ALA A 287 -16.45 10.70 23.35
CA ALA A 287 -17.58 11.50 23.89
C ALA A 287 -17.09 12.71 24.69
N GLY A 288 -17.76 13.83 24.56
CA GLY A 288 -17.43 15.07 25.23
C GLY A 288 -16.20 15.82 24.70
N THR A 289 -15.74 15.44 23.50
CA THR A 289 -14.70 16.18 22.79
C THR A 289 -15.29 17.15 21.76
N PRO A 290 -14.59 18.25 21.42
CA PRO A 290 -15.05 19.16 20.36
C PRO A 290 -15.30 18.44 19.02
N THR A 291 -14.59 17.34 18.74
CA THR A 291 -14.81 16.52 17.54
C THR A 291 -16.16 15.78 17.61
N SER A 292 -16.51 15.24 18.79
CA SER A 292 -17.82 14.59 18.99
C SER A 292 -18.98 15.55 18.82
N ASP A 293 -18.81 16.80 19.28
CA ASP A 293 -19.86 17.83 19.16
C ASP A 293 -20.00 18.35 17.71
N ALA A 294 -18.94 18.23 16.92
CA ALA A 294 -18.89 18.70 15.54
C ALA A 294 -19.36 17.64 14.51
N LEU A 295 -19.49 16.37 14.91
CA LEU A 295 -20.00 15.28 14.07
C LEU A 295 -21.53 15.25 14.06
#